data_1d8d5cb4a0a5143f31412c69a9086c4c
#
_entry.id   1d8d5cb4a0a5143f31412c69a9086c4c
#
_cell.length_a   1.000
_cell.length_b   1.000
_cell.length_c   1.000
_cell.angle_alpha   90.00
_cell.angle_beta   90.00
_cell.angle_gamma   90.00
#
_symmetry.space_group_name_H-M   'P 1'
#
loop_
_entity.id
_entity.type
_entity.pdbx_description
1 polymer ?
#
loop_
_entity_poly.entity_id
_entity_poly.type
_entity_poly.pdbx_seq_one_letter_code
_entity_poly.pdbx_strand_id
1 'polypeptide(L)'
;VPIGVCVALFLTEYAPTWLRRTAATLVDLLAAVPSIVYGLWGLVVFRPVVRPVEDWLSTHLGWFPLFAPTGITGGTIMFIGVVLAIMILPIVTAISREVFAQTPTPHKEGALALGATKWEMIRTAVLPFGRPGVVSAAMLALGRALGETIAVTFIVSTLAAGSGWTWSLLSGGETFASRIANNAAEFDSPQKTGAFIAAGLVLFILTFVVNAVARVVIE
;
A
#
# COMPACT_ATOMS: atom_id res chain seq x y z
N VAL A 1 6.09 -1.55 -1.30
CA VAL A 1 7.00 -2.22 -0.36
C VAL A 1 8.47 -1.97 -0.73
N PRO A 2 8.99 -2.29 -1.94
CA PRO A 2 10.42 -2.14 -2.23
C PRO A 2 10.97 -0.75 -1.92
N ILE A 3 10.26 0.32 -2.31
CA ILE A 3 10.67 1.70 -2.04
C ILE A 3 10.81 1.96 -0.53
N GLY A 4 9.83 1.53 0.26
CA GLY A 4 9.86 1.70 1.72
C GLY A 4 11.05 0.97 2.36
N VAL A 5 11.36 -0.23 1.88
CA VAL A 5 12.53 -1.01 2.34
C VAL A 5 13.85 -0.31 1.95
N CYS A 6 13.96 0.20 0.72
CA CYS A 6 15.14 0.95 0.28
C CYS A 6 15.34 2.23 1.12
N VAL A 7 14.26 2.97 1.40
CA VAL A 7 14.33 4.15 2.29
C VAL A 7 14.75 3.75 3.70
N ALA A 8 14.19 2.66 4.25
CA ALA A 8 14.57 2.15 5.56
C ALA A 8 16.06 1.77 5.64
N LEU A 9 16.59 1.05 4.65
CA LEU A 9 18.00 0.70 4.55
C LEU A 9 18.90 1.93 4.44
N PHE A 10 18.49 2.88 3.59
CA PHE A 10 19.25 4.14 3.47
C PHE A 10 19.32 4.89 4.81
N LEU A 11 18.19 5.03 5.50
CA LEU A 11 18.13 5.72 6.79
C LEU A 11 18.91 4.99 7.89
N THR A 12 18.94 3.66 7.87
CA THR A 12 19.61 2.86 8.90
C THR A 12 21.13 2.79 8.67
N GLU A 13 21.55 2.55 7.43
CA GLU A 13 22.95 2.20 7.14
C GLU A 13 23.75 3.34 6.50
N TYR A 14 23.13 4.25 5.74
CA TYR A 14 23.85 5.28 4.98
C TYR A 14 23.66 6.69 5.50
N ALA A 15 22.50 7.02 6.05
CA ALA A 15 22.16 8.39 6.41
C ALA A 15 23.04 8.90 7.58
N PRO A 16 23.53 10.15 7.51
CA PRO A 16 24.18 10.79 8.64
C PRO A 16 23.19 10.96 9.80
N THR A 17 23.70 11.05 11.02
CA THR A 17 22.90 11.05 12.26
C THR A 17 21.81 12.13 12.30
N TRP A 18 22.11 13.32 11.81
CA TRP A 18 21.13 14.41 11.75
C TRP A 18 19.96 14.12 10.80
N LEU A 19 20.27 13.59 9.60
CA LEU A 19 19.26 13.22 8.61
C LEU A 19 18.42 12.03 9.08
N ARG A 20 19.09 11.01 9.65
CA ARG A 20 18.43 9.82 10.19
C ARG A 20 17.36 10.21 11.21
N ARG A 21 17.71 11.07 12.18
CA ARG A 21 16.77 11.48 13.24
C ARG A 21 15.58 12.27 12.68
N THR A 22 15.84 13.28 11.85
CA THR A 22 14.81 14.13 11.27
C THR A 22 13.88 13.34 10.34
N ALA A 23 14.46 12.55 9.42
CA ALA A 23 13.68 11.75 8.48
C ALA A 23 12.88 10.64 9.19
N ALA A 24 13.43 10.03 10.25
CA ALA A 24 12.71 9.08 11.07
C ALA A 24 11.44 9.70 11.66
N THR A 25 11.58 10.87 12.32
CA THR A 25 10.44 11.59 12.89
C THR A 25 9.40 11.95 11.81
N LEU A 26 9.85 12.41 10.64
CA LEU A 26 8.92 12.71 9.54
C LEU A 26 8.16 11.49 9.04
N VAL A 27 8.84 10.35 8.89
CA VAL A 27 8.22 9.08 8.48
C VAL A 27 7.18 8.63 9.53
N ASP A 28 7.52 8.72 10.81
CA ASP A 28 6.63 8.35 11.90
C ASP A 28 5.39 9.27 11.96
N LEU A 29 5.55 10.58 11.73
CA LEU A 29 4.46 11.54 11.63
C LEU A 29 3.57 11.26 10.41
N LEU A 30 4.15 10.94 9.25
CA LEU A 30 3.40 10.58 8.06
C LEU A 30 2.60 9.28 8.25
N ALA A 31 3.15 8.30 8.99
CA ALA A 31 2.44 7.07 9.31
C ALA A 31 1.21 7.30 10.21
N ALA A 32 1.21 8.37 11.02
CA ALA A 32 0.12 8.75 11.91
C ALA A 32 -0.96 9.61 11.23
N VAL A 33 -0.76 10.05 9.98
CA VAL A 33 -1.74 10.90 9.25
C VAL A 33 -3.04 10.13 9.04
N PRO A 34 -4.22 10.71 9.36
CA PRO A 34 -5.51 10.12 9.08
C PRO A 34 -5.73 9.86 7.58
N SER A 35 -6.33 8.71 7.22
CA SER A 35 -6.54 8.31 5.83
C SER A 35 -7.39 9.30 5.03
N ILE A 36 -8.34 9.99 5.70
CA ILE A 36 -9.15 11.03 5.08
C ILE A 36 -8.29 12.17 4.48
N VAL A 37 -7.16 12.51 5.12
CA VAL A 37 -6.25 13.56 4.62
C VAL A 37 -5.60 13.09 3.31
N TYR A 38 -5.17 11.83 3.24
CA TYR A 38 -4.66 11.24 2.00
C TYR A 38 -5.73 11.20 0.90
N GLY A 39 -6.99 10.89 1.28
CA GLY A 39 -8.12 10.90 0.35
C GLY A 39 -8.38 12.28 -0.25
N LEU A 40 -8.50 13.31 0.58
CA LEU A 40 -8.74 14.69 0.14
C LEU A 40 -7.54 15.26 -0.62
N TRP A 41 -6.32 15.05 -0.13
CA TRP A 41 -5.10 15.44 -0.83
C TRP A 41 -4.99 14.76 -2.20
N GLY A 42 -5.29 13.48 -2.24
CA GLY A 42 -5.32 12.69 -3.47
C GLY A 42 -6.28 13.32 -4.49
N LEU A 43 -7.51 13.56 -4.07
CA LEU A 43 -8.54 14.10 -4.96
C LEU A 43 -8.23 15.51 -5.46
N VAL A 44 -7.79 16.42 -4.57
CA VAL A 44 -7.66 17.83 -4.89
C VAL A 44 -6.30 18.16 -5.52
N VAL A 45 -5.21 17.60 -4.98
CA VAL A 45 -3.84 17.98 -5.35
C VAL A 45 -3.21 16.95 -6.29
N PHE A 46 -3.40 15.68 -6.03
CA PHE A 46 -2.67 14.63 -6.74
C PHE A 46 -3.39 14.15 -8.01
N ARG A 47 -4.71 14.18 -8.04
CA ARG A 47 -5.51 13.79 -9.21
C ARG A 47 -5.13 14.52 -10.50
N PRO A 48 -4.95 15.88 -10.51
CA PRO A 48 -4.51 16.60 -11.70
C PRO A 48 -3.14 16.16 -12.23
N VAL A 49 -2.27 15.65 -11.36
CA VAL A 49 -0.92 15.16 -11.73
C VAL A 49 -0.98 13.76 -12.34
N VAL A 50 -1.86 12.90 -11.83
CA VAL A 50 -1.95 11.50 -12.29
C VAL A 50 -2.77 11.38 -13.56
N ARG A 51 -3.79 12.21 -13.75
CA ARG A 51 -4.68 12.16 -14.91
C ARG A 51 -3.95 12.17 -16.27
N PRO A 52 -2.99 13.06 -16.54
CA PRO A 52 -2.23 13.03 -17.80
C PRO A 52 -1.49 11.69 -18.02
N VAL A 53 -1.05 11.03 -16.95
CA VAL A 53 -0.40 9.71 -17.02
C VAL A 53 -1.41 8.63 -17.41
N GLU A 54 -2.62 8.67 -16.83
CA GLU A 54 -3.71 7.76 -17.18
C GLU A 54 -4.14 7.94 -18.66
N ASP A 55 -4.27 9.18 -19.10
CA ASP A 55 -4.63 9.52 -20.49
C ASP A 55 -3.53 9.04 -21.45
N TRP A 56 -2.27 9.21 -21.11
CA TRP A 56 -1.15 8.70 -21.89
C TRP A 56 -1.15 7.17 -21.95
N LEU A 57 -1.36 6.48 -20.81
CA LEU A 57 -1.46 5.03 -20.74
C LEU A 57 -2.61 4.49 -21.59
N SER A 58 -3.79 5.11 -21.50
CA SER A 58 -4.95 4.68 -22.29
C SER A 58 -4.74 4.87 -23.79
N THR A 59 -4.03 5.94 -24.18
CA THR A 59 -3.78 6.25 -25.59
C THR A 59 -2.72 5.33 -26.21
N HIS A 60 -1.62 5.05 -25.49
CA HIS A 60 -0.48 4.31 -26.04
C HIS A 60 -0.52 2.82 -25.71
N LEU A 61 -1.12 2.44 -24.58
CA LEU A 61 -1.21 1.07 -24.10
C LEU A 61 -2.66 0.56 -24.01
N GLY A 62 -3.61 1.27 -24.57
CA GLY A 62 -5.05 0.90 -24.56
C GLY A 62 -5.37 -0.43 -25.23
N TRP A 63 -4.45 -0.97 -26.05
CA TRP A 63 -4.53 -2.32 -26.60
C TRP A 63 -4.33 -3.42 -25.53
N PHE A 64 -3.69 -3.08 -24.40
CA PHE A 64 -3.49 -4.01 -23.31
C PHE A 64 -4.69 -3.92 -22.32
N PRO A 65 -5.30 -5.05 -21.94
CA PRO A 65 -6.56 -5.06 -21.19
C PRO A 65 -6.53 -4.25 -19.89
N LEU A 66 -5.37 -4.13 -19.23
CA LEU A 66 -5.22 -3.37 -17.98
C LEU A 66 -5.30 -1.84 -18.18
N PHE A 67 -5.09 -1.34 -19.40
CA PHE A 67 -5.13 0.09 -19.72
C PHE A 67 -6.18 0.43 -20.77
N ALA A 68 -7.12 -0.48 -21.02
CA ALA A 68 -8.21 -0.26 -21.95
C ALA A 68 -9.01 0.99 -21.52
N PRO A 69 -9.32 1.90 -22.48
CA PRO A 69 -10.06 3.12 -22.18
C PRO A 69 -11.48 2.78 -21.73
N THR A 70 -11.90 3.38 -20.61
CA THR A 70 -13.24 3.11 -20.02
C THR A 70 -14.15 4.32 -20.04
N GLY A 71 -13.67 5.49 -20.53
CA GLY A 71 -14.43 6.74 -20.56
C GLY A 71 -14.70 7.36 -19.19
N ILE A 72 -14.12 6.82 -18.10
CA ILE A 72 -14.29 7.35 -16.76
C ILE A 72 -13.41 8.59 -16.58
N THR A 73 -14.02 9.70 -16.20
CA THR A 73 -13.31 10.98 -15.94
C THR A 73 -13.00 11.18 -14.45
N GLY A 74 -13.59 10.38 -13.57
CA GLY A 74 -13.41 10.42 -12.12
C GLY A 74 -12.21 9.62 -11.62
N GLY A 75 -12.23 9.23 -10.36
CA GLY A 75 -11.17 8.42 -9.76
C GLY A 75 -11.19 6.99 -10.27
N THR A 76 -10.04 6.48 -10.67
CA THR A 76 -9.84 5.14 -11.21
C THR A 76 -9.25 4.20 -10.17
N ILE A 77 -9.31 2.90 -10.42
CA ILE A 77 -8.65 1.87 -9.58
C ILE A 77 -7.13 2.10 -9.53
N MET A 78 -6.51 2.49 -10.66
CA MET A 78 -5.10 2.81 -10.69
C MET A 78 -4.76 4.00 -9.78
N PHE A 79 -5.55 5.05 -9.86
CA PHE A 79 -5.33 6.26 -9.06
C PHE A 79 -5.41 5.98 -7.56
N ILE A 80 -6.47 5.27 -7.10
CA ILE A 80 -6.57 4.92 -5.68
C ILE A 80 -5.45 3.97 -5.25
N GLY A 81 -5.04 3.04 -6.12
CA GLY A 81 -3.92 2.14 -5.85
C GLY A 81 -2.62 2.91 -5.58
N VAL A 82 -2.34 3.97 -6.34
CA VAL A 82 -1.17 4.84 -6.12
C VAL A 82 -1.30 5.62 -4.80
N VAL A 83 -2.47 6.18 -4.50
CA VAL A 83 -2.69 6.89 -3.23
C VAL A 83 -2.53 5.96 -2.03
N LEU A 84 -3.09 4.74 -2.10
CA LEU A 84 -2.89 3.72 -1.06
C LEU A 84 -1.42 3.31 -0.93
N ALA A 85 -0.70 3.17 -2.04
CA ALA A 85 0.73 2.87 -2.03
C ALA A 85 1.54 3.97 -1.31
N ILE A 86 1.21 5.24 -1.55
CA ILE A 86 1.82 6.38 -0.84
C ILE A 86 1.49 6.34 0.65
N MET A 87 0.24 6.04 1.00
CA MET A 87 -0.23 5.98 2.39
C MET A 87 0.45 4.87 3.20
N ILE A 88 0.70 3.71 2.60
CA ILE A 88 1.35 2.58 3.30
C ILE A 88 2.88 2.68 3.33
N LEU A 89 3.48 3.51 2.49
CA LEU A 89 4.93 3.65 2.38
C LEU A 89 5.60 4.04 3.71
N PRO A 90 5.12 5.05 4.46
CA PRO A 90 5.68 5.41 5.76
C PRO A 90 5.63 4.25 6.76
N ILE A 91 4.55 3.47 6.79
CA ILE A 91 4.38 2.33 7.71
C ILE A 91 5.43 1.26 7.43
N VAL A 92 5.59 0.87 6.15
CA VAL A 92 6.61 -0.10 5.75
C VAL A 92 8.01 0.41 6.10
N THR A 93 8.27 1.71 5.83
CA THR A 93 9.57 2.31 6.11
C THR A 93 9.88 2.34 7.61
N ALA A 94 8.93 2.77 8.45
CA ALA A 94 9.11 2.88 9.89
C ALA A 94 9.44 1.51 10.53
N ILE A 95 8.62 0.49 10.23
CA ILE A 95 8.81 -0.85 10.79
C ILE A 95 10.09 -1.50 10.26
N SER A 96 10.35 -1.41 8.93
CA SER A 96 11.57 -1.98 8.35
C SER A 96 12.83 -1.34 8.91
N ARG A 97 12.82 -0.01 9.12
CA ARG A 97 13.91 0.72 9.75
C ARG A 97 14.18 0.20 11.17
N GLU A 98 13.13 0.03 11.96
CA GLU A 98 13.27 -0.48 13.33
C GLU A 98 13.88 -1.88 13.34
N VAL A 99 13.42 -2.76 12.47
CA VAL A 99 13.96 -4.12 12.34
C VAL A 99 15.43 -4.13 11.90
N PHE A 100 15.80 -3.32 10.90
CA PHE A 100 17.20 -3.23 10.46
C PHE A 100 18.12 -2.64 11.53
N ALA A 101 17.63 -1.70 12.34
CA ALA A 101 18.38 -1.14 13.46
C ALA A 101 18.69 -2.19 14.54
N GLN A 102 17.87 -3.21 14.69
CA GLN A 102 18.06 -4.31 15.64
C GLN A 102 19.08 -5.36 15.19
N THR A 103 19.62 -5.25 13.96
CA THR A 103 20.66 -6.19 13.48
C THR A 103 21.87 -6.14 14.40
N PRO A 104 22.31 -7.28 15.00
CA PRO A 104 23.41 -7.30 15.94
C PRO A 104 24.72 -6.74 15.35
N THR A 105 25.35 -5.82 16.05
CA THR A 105 26.62 -5.20 15.63
C THR A 105 27.71 -6.21 15.29
N PRO A 106 27.91 -7.31 16.04
CA PRO A 106 28.90 -8.32 15.69
C PRO A 106 28.73 -8.97 14.32
N HIS A 107 27.48 -9.11 13.82
CA HIS A 107 27.25 -9.62 12.46
C HIS A 107 27.73 -8.64 11.40
N LYS A 108 27.50 -7.33 11.63
CA LYS A 108 27.96 -6.26 10.72
C LYS A 108 29.47 -6.14 10.71
N GLU A 109 30.07 -6.10 11.91
CA GLU A 109 31.52 -6.02 12.10
C GLU A 109 32.25 -7.26 11.56
N GLY A 110 31.72 -8.44 11.80
CA GLY A 110 32.27 -9.69 11.27
C GLY A 110 32.31 -9.72 9.74
N ALA A 111 31.25 -9.28 9.07
CA ALA A 111 31.24 -9.19 7.61
C ALA A 111 32.30 -8.18 7.10
N LEU A 112 32.41 -7.01 7.73
CA LEU A 112 33.41 -6.00 7.36
C LEU A 112 34.84 -6.45 7.65
N ALA A 113 35.08 -7.18 8.75
CA ALA A 113 36.40 -7.73 9.10
C ALA A 113 36.87 -8.77 8.08
N LEU A 114 35.97 -9.48 7.41
CA LEU A 114 36.26 -10.39 6.30
C LEU A 114 36.49 -9.67 4.95
N GLY A 115 36.51 -8.34 4.94
CA GLY A 115 36.74 -7.53 3.75
C GLY A 115 35.49 -7.23 2.91
N ALA A 116 34.30 -7.52 3.42
CA ALA A 116 33.06 -7.20 2.71
C ALA A 116 32.88 -5.68 2.55
N THR A 117 32.41 -5.26 1.41
CA THR A 117 31.94 -3.90 1.19
C THR A 117 30.67 -3.62 2.02
N LYS A 118 30.33 -2.36 2.21
CA LYS A 118 29.13 -1.97 2.97
C LYS A 118 27.84 -2.58 2.36
N TRP A 119 27.75 -2.67 1.05
CA TRP A 119 26.62 -3.30 0.37
C TRP A 119 26.58 -4.82 0.60
N GLU A 120 27.72 -5.48 0.55
CA GLU A 120 27.82 -6.92 0.85
C GLU A 120 27.44 -7.21 2.30
N MET A 121 27.88 -6.39 3.26
CA MET A 121 27.47 -6.49 4.66
C MET A 121 25.93 -6.33 4.79
N ILE A 122 25.33 -5.36 4.12
CA ILE A 122 23.86 -5.21 4.12
C ILE A 122 23.19 -6.46 3.58
N ARG A 123 23.68 -7.00 2.46
CA ARG A 123 23.09 -8.16 1.80
C ARG A 123 23.26 -9.46 2.59
N THR A 124 24.36 -9.62 3.31
CA THR A 124 24.69 -10.86 4.02
C THR A 124 24.32 -10.85 5.50
N ALA A 125 24.25 -9.70 6.14
CA ALA A 125 23.93 -9.59 7.57
C ALA A 125 22.57 -8.89 7.80
N VAL A 126 22.36 -7.68 7.25
CA VAL A 126 21.17 -6.86 7.58
C VAL A 126 19.89 -7.39 6.93
N LEU A 127 19.92 -7.66 5.63
CA LEU A 127 18.74 -8.13 4.90
C LEU A 127 18.24 -9.51 5.36
N PRO A 128 19.12 -10.54 5.55
CA PRO A 128 18.66 -11.84 6.04
C PRO A 128 18.09 -11.74 7.45
N PHE A 129 18.72 -10.98 8.33
CA PHE A 129 18.21 -10.75 9.69
C PHE A 129 16.86 -10.04 9.67
N GLY A 130 16.72 -9.00 8.84
CA GLY A 130 15.52 -8.17 8.75
C GLY A 130 14.36 -8.77 7.96
N ARG A 131 14.60 -9.83 7.16
CA ARG A 131 13.59 -10.40 6.24
C ARG A 131 12.24 -10.71 6.90
N PRO A 132 12.16 -11.40 8.04
CA PRO A 132 10.88 -11.68 8.70
C PRO A 132 10.13 -10.40 9.10
N GLY A 133 10.86 -9.41 9.61
CA GLY A 133 10.29 -8.13 10.01
C GLY A 133 9.80 -7.29 8.81
N VAL A 134 10.51 -7.30 7.69
CA VAL A 134 10.09 -6.63 6.45
C VAL A 134 8.81 -7.27 5.90
N VAL A 135 8.70 -8.60 5.92
CA VAL A 135 7.47 -9.29 5.51
C VAL A 135 6.32 -8.93 6.44
N SER A 136 6.55 -8.91 7.75
CA SER A 136 5.55 -8.48 8.74
C SER A 136 5.09 -7.03 8.52
N ALA A 137 6.03 -6.12 8.22
CA ALA A 137 5.72 -4.73 7.87
C ALA A 137 4.86 -4.63 6.62
N ALA A 138 5.19 -5.41 5.59
CA ALA A 138 4.41 -5.46 4.35
C ALA A 138 2.99 -5.99 4.57
N MET A 139 2.83 -7.01 5.43
CA MET A 139 1.52 -7.57 5.76
C MET A 139 0.66 -6.61 6.56
N LEU A 140 1.24 -5.92 7.55
CA LEU A 140 0.53 -4.89 8.29
C LEU A 140 0.06 -3.75 7.37
N ALA A 141 0.93 -3.30 6.48
CA ALA A 141 0.62 -2.27 5.49
C ALA A 141 -0.48 -2.74 4.50
N LEU A 142 -0.40 -3.99 4.03
CA LEU A 142 -1.41 -4.57 3.16
C LEU A 142 -2.76 -4.71 3.86
N GLY A 143 -2.78 -5.17 5.11
CA GLY A 143 -4.01 -5.26 5.92
C GLY A 143 -4.69 -3.90 6.08
N ARG A 144 -3.89 -2.84 6.30
CA ARG A 144 -4.40 -1.46 6.32
C ARG A 144 -4.99 -1.04 4.96
N ALA A 145 -4.30 -1.33 3.86
CA ALA A 145 -4.77 -0.97 2.52
C ALA A 145 -6.05 -1.71 2.13
N LEU A 146 -6.17 -3.00 2.48
CA LEU A 146 -7.37 -3.81 2.19
C LEU A 146 -8.60 -3.33 2.97
N GLY A 147 -8.41 -2.82 4.19
CA GLY A 147 -9.49 -2.27 5.02
C GLY A 147 -9.78 -0.79 4.77
N GLU A 148 -9.05 -0.14 3.84
CA GLU A 148 -9.23 1.30 3.64
C GLU A 148 -10.61 1.60 3.03
N THR A 149 -11.35 2.42 3.73
CA THR A 149 -12.73 2.76 3.41
C THR A 149 -12.85 4.22 2.99
N ILE A 150 -12.39 5.14 3.84
CA ILE A 150 -12.67 6.56 3.72
C ILE A 150 -11.94 7.17 2.52
N ALA A 151 -10.64 6.93 2.37
CA ALA A 151 -9.89 7.47 1.23
C ALA A 151 -10.43 6.93 -0.10
N VAL A 152 -10.81 5.65 -0.15
CA VAL A 152 -11.43 5.04 -1.34
C VAL A 152 -12.75 5.72 -1.68
N THR A 153 -13.63 5.88 -0.69
CA THR A 153 -14.95 6.52 -0.88
C THR A 153 -14.84 7.93 -1.48
N PHE A 154 -13.86 8.71 -1.04
CA PHE A 154 -13.67 10.07 -1.57
C PHE A 154 -13.06 10.10 -2.98
N ILE A 155 -12.27 9.12 -3.34
CA ILE A 155 -11.47 9.16 -4.58
C ILE A 155 -12.14 8.42 -5.71
N VAL A 156 -12.65 7.21 -5.47
CA VAL A 156 -13.06 6.29 -6.53
C VAL A 156 -14.45 6.63 -7.04
N SER A 157 -14.57 6.70 -8.36
CA SER A 157 -15.88 6.78 -9.03
C SER A 157 -16.55 5.41 -9.03
N THR A 158 -17.77 5.34 -8.54
CA THR A 158 -18.59 4.12 -8.60
C THR A 158 -18.90 3.74 -10.04
N LEU A 159 -18.91 2.47 -10.34
CA LEU A 159 -19.39 1.98 -11.63
C LEU A 159 -20.92 2.14 -11.72
N ALA A 160 -21.41 2.56 -12.88
CA ALA A 160 -22.83 2.61 -13.13
C ALA A 160 -23.45 1.21 -13.04
N ALA A 161 -24.69 1.13 -12.58
CA ALA A 161 -25.42 -0.13 -12.55
C ALA A 161 -25.50 -0.73 -13.97
N GLY A 162 -25.15 -2.00 -14.12
CA GLY A 162 -25.14 -2.68 -15.41
C GLY A 162 -23.85 -2.52 -16.22
N SER A 163 -22.81 -1.84 -15.69
CA SER A 163 -21.48 -1.82 -16.31
C SER A 163 -20.94 -3.24 -16.41
N GLY A 164 -20.46 -3.62 -17.60
CA GLY A 164 -19.83 -4.91 -17.84
C GLY A 164 -18.53 -5.06 -17.04
N TRP A 165 -18.12 -6.30 -16.81
CA TRP A 165 -16.83 -6.61 -16.19
C TRP A 165 -15.68 -6.12 -17.08
N THR A 166 -14.71 -5.45 -16.49
CA THR A 166 -13.47 -5.00 -17.17
C THR A 166 -12.25 -5.29 -16.31
N TRP A 167 -11.14 -5.62 -16.95
CA TRP A 167 -9.83 -5.76 -16.31
C TRP A 167 -9.05 -4.44 -16.26
N SER A 168 -9.63 -3.34 -16.77
CA SER A 168 -8.92 -2.07 -16.85
C SER A 168 -8.74 -1.45 -15.47
N LEU A 169 -7.51 -1.11 -15.14
CA LEU A 169 -7.15 -0.31 -13.96
C LEU A 169 -7.61 1.14 -14.09
N LEU A 170 -7.96 1.58 -15.31
CA LEU A 170 -8.51 2.90 -15.59
C LEU A 170 -10.03 2.94 -15.40
N SER A 171 -10.64 1.86 -14.96
CA SER A 171 -12.06 1.81 -14.57
C SER A 171 -12.28 2.39 -13.18
N GLY A 172 -13.52 2.79 -12.89
CA GLY A 172 -14.00 2.98 -11.53
C GLY A 172 -14.16 1.66 -10.80
N GLY A 173 -14.49 1.73 -9.53
CA GLY A 173 -14.72 0.55 -8.71
C GLY A 173 -15.01 0.92 -7.26
N GLU A 174 -15.13 -0.09 -6.42
CA GLU A 174 -15.28 0.06 -4.98
C GLU A 174 -14.55 -1.08 -4.28
N THR A 175 -14.04 -0.83 -3.08
CA THR A 175 -13.60 -1.91 -2.19
C THR A 175 -14.81 -2.48 -1.44
N PHE A 176 -14.69 -3.70 -0.93
CA PHE A 176 -15.75 -4.26 -0.07
C PHE A 176 -16.04 -3.34 1.13
N ALA A 177 -15.00 -2.76 1.74
CA ALA A 177 -15.14 -1.87 2.86
C ALA A 177 -15.88 -0.58 2.50
N SER A 178 -15.51 0.10 1.39
CA SER A 178 -16.18 1.32 0.95
C SER A 178 -17.62 1.04 0.48
N ARG A 179 -17.87 -0.09 -0.17
CA ARG A 179 -19.21 -0.50 -0.60
C ARG A 179 -20.15 -0.69 0.58
N ILE A 180 -19.71 -1.35 1.64
CA ILE A 180 -20.49 -1.54 2.87
C ILE A 180 -20.77 -0.17 3.53
N ALA A 181 -19.75 0.68 3.64
CA ALA A 181 -19.89 1.98 4.29
C ALA A 181 -20.81 2.94 3.53
N ASN A 182 -20.67 3.01 2.21
CA ASN A 182 -21.49 3.90 1.37
C ASN A 182 -22.95 3.52 1.33
N ASN A 183 -23.26 2.23 1.48
CA ASN A 183 -24.63 1.72 1.39
C ASN A 183 -25.20 1.32 2.76
N ALA A 184 -24.60 1.78 3.87
CA ALA A 184 -25.07 1.47 5.22
C ALA A 184 -26.54 1.89 5.46
N ALA A 185 -27.01 2.95 4.78
CA ALA A 185 -28.40 3.40 4.85
C ALA A 185 -29.37 2.50 4.07
N GLU A 186 -28.86 1.59 3.23
CA GLU A 186 -29.66 0.67 2.42
C GLU A 186 -29.90 -0.71 3.09
N PHE A 187 -29.59 -0.85 4.39
CA PHE A 187 -29.86 -2.07 5.15
C PHE A 187 -31.35 -2.17 5.54
N ASP A 188 -32.22 -1.94 4.58
CA ASP A 188 -33.67 -1.82 4.71
C ASP A 188 -34.42 -3.14 4.51
N SER A 189 -33.74 -4.19 4.02
CA SER A 189 -34.33 -5.50 3.80
C SER A 189 -33.37 -6.64 4.19
N PRO A 190 -33.93 -7.82 4.61
CA PRO A 190 -33.10 -8.97 4.98
C PRO A 190 -32.14 -9.41 3.88
N GLN A 191 -32.55 -9.31 2.60
CA GLN A 191 -31.73 -9.70 1.45
C GLN A 191 -30.53 -8.76 1.27
N LYS A 192 -30.75 -7.44 1.33
CA LYS A 192 -29.66 -6.46 1.24
C LYS A 192 -28.71 -6.57 2.44
N THR A 193 -29.25 -6.64 3.65
CA THR A 193 -28.44 -6.85 4.85
C THR A 193 -27.59 -8.12 4.75
N GLY A 194 -28.19 -9.23 4.27
CA GLY A 194 -27.48 -10.48 4.03
C GLY A 194 -26.34 -10.34 3.00
N ALA A 195 -26.55 -9.58 1.93
CA ALA A 195 -25.53 -9.34 0.90
C ALA A 195 -24.34 -8.54 1.45
N PHE A 196 -24.59 -7.52 2.28
CA PHE A 196 -23.52 -6.74 2.89
C PHE A 196 -22.75 -7.52 3.98
N ILE A 197 -23.46 -8.37 4.75
CA ILE A 197 -22.81 -9.30 5.69
C ILE A 197 -21.92 -10.28 4.92
N ALA A 198 -22.39 -10.83 3.80
CA ALA A 198 -21.61 -11.72 2.95
C ALA A 198 -20.37 -11.01 2.37
N ALA A 199 -20.50 -9.74 1.95
CA ALA A 199 -19.35 -8.93 1.49
C ALA A 199 -18.31 -8.73 2.59
N GLY A 200 -18.74 -8.46 3.84
CA GLY A 200 -17.87 -8.38 5.00
C GLY A 200 -17.18 -9.71 5.31
N LEU A 201 -17.88 -10.82 5.20
CA LEU A 201 -17.31 -12.16 5.37
C LEU A 201 -16.26 -12.48 4.29
N VAL A 202 -16.52 -12.13 3.04
CA VAL A 202 -15.53 -12.28 1.95
C VAL A 202 -14.27 -11.46 2.23
N LEU A 203 -14.41 -10.21 2.69
CA LEU A 203 -13.26 -9.38 3.07
C LEU A 203 -12.49 -10.01 4.24
N PHE A 204 -13.19 -10.55 5.24
CA PHE A 204 -12.57 -11.24 6.38
C PHE A 204 -11.79 -12.48 5.92
N ILE A 205 -12.39 -13.33 5.09
CA ILE A 205 -11.73 -14.52 4.55
C ILE A 205 -10.51 -14.13 3.71
N LEU A 206 -10.63 -13.11 2.85
CA LEU A 206 -9.54 -12.62 2.03
C LEU A 206 -8.35 -12.17 2.90
N THR A 207 -8.61 -11.34 3.92
CA THR A 207 -7.57 -10.87 4.82
C THR A 207 -6.95 -12.01 5.64
N PHE A 208 -7.76 -12.98 6.06
CA PHE A 208 -7.27 -14.17 6.76
C PHE A 208 -6.35 -15.02 5.87
N VAL A 209 -6.75 -15.29 4.62
CA VAL A 209 -5.95 -16.05 3.65
C VAL A 209 -4.63 -15.33 3.36
N VAL A 210 -4.66 -14.03 3.11
CA VAL A 210 -3.46 -13.22 2.87
C VAL A 210 -2.50 -13.30 4.06
N ASN A 211 -3.01 -13.16 5.28
CA ASN A 211 -2.20 -13.27 6.50
C ASN A 211 -1.64 -14.68 6.72
N ALA A 212 -2.42 -15.72 6.40
CA ALA A 212 -1.96 -17.11 6.50
C ALA A 212 -0.83 -17.39 5.50
N VAL A 213 -1.00 -16.97 4.24
CA VAL A 213 0.05 -17.10 3.21
C VAL A 213 1.33 -16.36 3.62
N ALA A 214 1.20 -15.17 4.20
CA ALA A 214 2.34 -14.41 4.67
C ALA A 214 3.13 -15.14 5.76
N ARG A 215 2.45 -15.80 6.70
CA ARG A 215 3.12 -16.59 7.74
C ARG A 215 3.94 -17.74 7.16
N VAL A 216 3.37 -18.46 6.18
CA VAL A 216 4.09 -19.54 5.49
C VAL A 216 5.33 -19.04 4.74
N VAL A 217 5.31 -17.80 4.24
CA VAL A 217 6.48 -17.19 3.54
C VAL A 217 7.57 -16.75 4.53
N ILE A 218 7.21 -16.47 5.80
CA ILE A 218 8.16 -16.05 6.84
C ILE A 218 8.90 -17.26 7.45
N GLU A 219 8.23 -18.40 7.60
CA GLU A 219 8.83 -19.66 8.07
C GLU A 219 9.74 -20.28 7.00
#